data_f1386101cb3fea383a12e052c63bb743
#
_entry.id   f1386101cb3fea383a12e052c63bb743
#
_cell.length_a   1.000
_cell.length_b   1.000
_cell.length_c   1.000
_cell.angle_alpha   90.00
_cell.angle_beta   90.00
_cell.angle_gamma   90.00
#
_symmetry.space_group_name_H-M   'P 1'
#
loop_
_entity.id
_entity.type
_entity.pdbx_description
1 polymer ?
#
loop_
_entity_poly.entity_id
_entity_poly.type
_entity_poly.pdbx_seq_one_letter_code
_entity_poly.pdbx_strand_id
1 'polypeptide(L)' 'MNEARYSIREMPDGTWAVIDKVTEQVAELGGNVQTGFEQWQANYTAGLLNHLFAEGHSVLLQ' A
#
# COMPACT_ATOMS: atom_id res chain seq x y z
N MET A 1 1.46 11.97 16.71
CA MET A 1 0.61 11.68 15.56
C MET A 1 1.34 10.76 14.60
N ASN A 2 0.70 9.70 14.17
CA ASN A 2 1.34 8.72 13.28
C ASN A 2 1.09 9.10 11.84
N GLU A 3 2.16 9.08 11.05
CA GLU A 3 2.01 9.23 9.62
C GLU A 3 1.59 7.91 9.01
N ALA A 4 0.80 7.99 7.96
CA ALA A 4 0.41 6.80 7.21
C ALA A 4 1.65 6.19 6.57
N ARG A 5 1.82 4.89 6.73
CA ARG A 5 2.96 4.19 6.15
C ARG A 5 2.81 3.99 4.64
N TYR A 6 1.56 3.88 4.17
CA TYR A 6 1.28 3.52 2.79
C TYR A 6 0.65 4.68 2.06
N SER A 7 1.09 4.92 0.83
CA SER A 7 0.54 5.93 -0.05
C SER A 7 0.29 5.30 -1.41
N ILE A 8 -0.23 6.09 -2.35
CA ILE A 8 -0.47 5.58 -3.69
C ILE A 8 0.36 6.38 -4.69
N ARG A 9 0.64 5.76 -5.83
CA ARG A 9 1.41 6.38 -6.89
C ARG A 9 0.88 5.91 -8.23
N GLU A 10 0.74 6.85 -9.17
CA GLU A 10 0.41 6.49 -10.54
C GLU A 10 1.65 5.97 -11.24
N MET A 11 1.52 4.83 -11.90
CA MET A 11 2.62 4.20 -12.59
C MET A 11 2.66 4.66 -14.05
N PRO A 12 3.80 4.46 -14.74
CA PRO A 12 3.93 4.93 -16.12
C PRO A 12 2.89 4.38 -17.09
N ASP A 13 2.32 3.21 -16.80
CA ASP A 13 1.32 2.60 -17.67
C ASP A 13 -0.11 3.08 -17.36
N GLY A 14 -0.26 4.05 -16.45
CA GLY A 14 -1.57 4.58 -16.12
C GLY A 14 -2.29 3.84 -15.00
N THR A 15 -1.73 2.73 -14.51
CA THR A 15 -2.29 2.05 -13.34
C THR A 15 -1.74 2.69 -12.07
N TRP A 16 -2.25 2.23 -10.93
CA TRP A 16 -1.85 2.77 -9.64
C TRP A 16 -1.31 1.67 -8.76
N ALA A 17 -0.41 2.04 -7.87
CA ALA A 17 0.21 1.10 -6.95
C ALA A 17 0.17 1.68 -5.54
N VAL A 18 0.24 0.80 -4.55
CA VAL A 18 0.42 1.19 -3.15
C VAL A 18 1.91 1.14 -2.84
N ILE A 19 2.42 2.22 -2.29
CA ILE A 19 3.84 2.36 -1.99
C ILE A 19 4.04 2.29 -0.49
N ASP A 20 4.98 1.45 -0.06
CA ASP A 20 5.41 1.39 1.33
C ASP A 20 6.49 2.45 1.54
N LYS A 21 6.16 3.49 2.29
CA LYS A 21 7.09 4.61 2.46
C LYS A 21 8.31 4.24 3.30
N VAL A 22 8.24 3.17 4.06
CA VAL A 22 9.39 2.70 4.85
C VAL A 22 10.44 2.08 3.95
N THR A 23 10.03 1.25 3.00
CA THR A 23 10.97 0.58 2.09
C THR A 23 11.14 1.34 0.79
N GLU A 24 10.24 2.30 0.50
CA GLU A 24 10.22 3.07 -0.75
C GLU A 24 9.95 2.18 -1.97
N GLN A 25 9.27 1.08 -1.77
CA GLN A 25 8.94 0.12 -2.82
C GLN A 25 7.45 -0.15 -2.82
N VAL A 26 6.97 -0.82 -3.89
CA VAL A 26 5.59 -1.24 -3.95
C VAL A 26 5.31 -2.16 -2.76
N ALA A 27 4.18 -1.90 -2.09
CA ALA A 27 3.80 -2.67 -0.90
C ALA A 27 3.44 -4.09 -1.29
N GLU A 28 3.57 -5.01 -0.33
CA GLU A 28 3.14 -6.39 -0.49
C GLU A 28 2.13 -6.74 0.58
N LEU A 29 1.20 -7.61 0.23
CA LEU A 29 0.23 -8.13 1.15
C LEU A 29 0.14 -9.63 0.91
N GLY A 30 0.56 -10.42 1.92
CA GLY A 30 0.56 -11.86 1.77
C GLY A 30 1.44 -12.34 0.63
N GLY A 31 2.52 -11.63 0.33
CA GLY A 31 3.44 -11.98 -0.75
C GLY A 31 3.03 -11.46 -2.11
N ASN A 32 1.91 -10.76 -2.22
CA ASN A 32 1.41 -10.22 -3.48
C ASN A 32 1.69 -8.73 -3.56
N VAL A 33 2.34 -8.28 -4.65
CA VAL A 33 2.61 -6.86 -4.83
C VAL A 33 1.31 -6.13 -5.17
N GLN A 34 1.12 -4.97 -4.55
CA GLN A 34 -0.11 -4.20 -4.65
C GLN A 34 0.03 -3.17 -5.75
N THR A 35 -0.14 -3.61 -7.00
CA THR A 35 0.01 -2.77 -8.18
C THR A 35 -1.00 -3.17 -9.24
N GLY A 36 -1.09 -2.39 -10.32
CA GLY A 36 -2.03 -2.67 -11.40
C GLY A 36 -3.45 -2.26 -11.08
N PHE A 37 -3.63 -1.36 -10.13
CA PHE A 37 -4.96 -0.94 -9.66
C PHE A 37 -5.47 0.27 -10.42
N GLU A 38 -6.79 0.44 -10.39
CA GLU A 38 -7.37 1.76 -10.62
C GLU A 38 -7.14 2.63 -9.38
N GLN A 39 -7.26 3.94 -9.57
CA GLN A 39 -6.92 4.86 -8.47
C GLN A 39 -7.75 4.57 -7.22
N TRP A 40 -9.04 4.32 -7.38
CA TRP A 40 -9.91 4.09 -6.22
C TRP A 40 -9.51 2.79 -5.49
N GLN A 41 -9.08 1.77 -6.25
CA GLN A 41 -8.63 0.52 -5.64
C GLN A 41 -7.35 0.73 -4.85
N ALA A 42 -6.42 1.50 -5.39
CA ALA A 42 -5.17 1.80 -4.69
C ALA A 42 -5.46 2.57 -3.41
N ASN A 43 -6.35 3.56 -3.48
CA ASN A 43 -6.74 4.31 -2.29
C ASN A 43 -7.34 3.42 -1.21
N TYR A 44 -8.25 2.54 -1.62
CA TYR A 44 -8.89 1.62 -0.68
C TYR A 44 -7.84 0.70 -0.04
N THR A 45 -6.97 0.14 -0.86
CA THR A 45 -5.95 -0.80 -0.39
C THR A 45 -4.96 -0.11 0.55
N ALA A 46 -4.52 1.09 0.19
CA ALA A 46 -3.60 1.84 1.06
C ALA A 46 -4.25 2.12 2.42
N GLY A 47 -5.53 2.47 2.42
CA GLY A 47 -6.24 2.70 3.67
C GLY A 47 -6.33 1.44 4.51
N LEU A 48 -6.60 0.30 3.87
CA LEU A 48 -6.66 -0.98 4.57
C LEU A 48 -5.30 -1.33 5.16
N LEU A 49 -4.22 -1.19 4.40
CA LEU A 49 -2.88 -1.53 4.87
C LEU A 49 -2.46 -0.61 6.01
N ASN A 50 -2.77 0.68 5.92
CA ASN A 50 -2.49 1.61 7.01
C ASN A 50 -3.23 1.21 8.27
N HIS A 51 -4.48 0.78 8.14
CA HIS A 51 -5.27 0.33 9.28
C HIS A 51 -4.66 -0.92 9.91
N LEU A 52 -4.30 -1.89 9.08
CA LEU A 52 -3.71 -3.13 9.58
C LEU A 52 -2.37 -2.86 10.28
N PHE A 53 -1.56 -1.98 9.69
CA PHE A 53 -0.29 -1.63 10.31
C PHE A 53 -0.49 -0.96 11.66
N ALA A 54 -1.45 -0.04 11.75
CA ALA A 54 -1.72 0.66 13.00
C ALA A 54 -2.22 -0.28 14.09
N GLU A 55 -2.85 -1.40 13.70
CA GLU A 55 -3.36 -2.38 14.65
C GLU A 55 -2.36 -3.50 14.95
N GLY A 56 -1.14 -3.40 14.44
CA GLY A 56 -0.11 -4.38 14.76
C GLY A 56 -0.14 -5.64 13.91
N HIS A 57 -0.84 -5.64 12.78
CA HIS A 57 -0.90 -6.80 11.90
C HIS A 57 0.23 -6.78 10.88
N SER A 58 1.40 -6.34 11.28
CA SER A 58 2.51 -6.15 10.35
C SER A 58 2.97 -7.44 9.69
N VAL A 59 2.73 -8.58 10.33
CA VAL A 59 3.12 -9.87 9.76
C VAL A 59 2.42 -10.13 8.42
N LEU A 60 1.24 -9.56 8.21
CA LEU A 60 0.49 -9.72 6.98
C LEU A 60 1.00 -8.81 5.86
N LEU A 61 1.89 -7.88 6.19
CA LEU A 61 2.34 -6.84 5.26
C LEU A 61 3.73 -7.12 4.72
N GLN A 62 4.16 -8.34 4.82
CA GLN A 62 5.49 -8.74 4.35
C GLN A 62 5.42 -9.31 2.95
#